data_b8b0edfc53b06db9c68ffdcadedf966b
#
_entry.id   b8b0edfc53b06db9c68ffdcadedf966b
#
_cell.length_a   1.000
_cell.length_b   1.000
_cell.length_c   1.000
_cell.angle_alpha   90.00
_cell.angle_beta   90.00
_cell.angle_gamma   90.00
#
_symmetry.space_group_name_H-M   'P 1'
#
loop_
_entity.id
_entity.type
_entity.pdbx_description
1 polymer ?
#
loop_
_entity_poly.entity_id
_entity_poly.type
_entity_poly.pdbx_seq_one_letter_code
_entity_poly.pdbx_strand_id
1 'polypeptide(L)'
;ASFEPSIDYVITKIPRFAFEKFPGSEPILTTQMKSVGEAMAVGRTWQESFNKALRSLETGLNGWGLNPKDGEMLADPEALKKALTVPNPARVVAIHEAFMSGMTAEDIRKLTDFDPWYLRQMEDLFQTENWLKGLSGVSDLDKQDWLEVKRRGFCDIQIARALKITEGEVRKARIGQDVRASLKRVDT
;
A
#
# COMPACT_ATOMS: atom_id res chain seq x y z
N ALA A 1 -33.21 -17.33 1.61
CA ALA A 1 -32.02 -17.87 2.27
C ALA A 1 -31.61 -16.92 3.39
N SER A 2 -31.45 -17.45 4.60
CA SER A 2 -31.12 -16.68 5.80
C SER A 2 -29.63 -16.72 6.15
N PHE A 3 -28.75 -17.03 5.18
CA PHE A 3 -27.32 -17.05 5.41
C PHE A 3 -26.69 -15.73 4.95
N GLU A 4 -26.05 -15.00 5.85
CA GLU A 4 -25.06 -14.02 5.48
C GLU A 4 -23.77 -14.79 5.14
N PRO A 5 -23.20 -14.60 3.93
CA PRO A 5 -21.94 -15.24 3.60
C PRO A 5 -20.83 -14.70 4.48
N SER A 6 -20.04 -15.60 5.10
CA SER A 6 -18.81 -15.20 5.78
C SER A 6 -17.74 -14.84 4.74
N ILE A 7 -17.08 -13.70 4.92
CA ILE A 7 -16.00 -13.27 4.05
C ILE A 7 -14.70 -13.92 4.53
N ASP A 8 -14.19 -14.89 3.76
CA ASP A 8 -12.96 -15.62 4.10
C ASP A 8 -11.71 -14.94 3.56
N TYR A 9 -11.83 -14.15 2.52
CA TYR A 9 -10.73 -13.45 1.86
C TYR A 9 -11.20 -12.19 1.13
N VAL A 10 -10.24 -11.31 0.85
CA VAL A 10 -10.45 -10.09 0.06
C VAL A 10 -9.58 -10.16 -1.18
N ILE A 11 -10.16 -9.84 -2.33
CA ILE A 11 -9.43 -9.70 -3.59
C ILE A 11 -9.31 -8.21 -3.91
N THR A 12 -8.08 -7.75 -4.10
CA THR A 12 -7.79 -6.42 -4.62
C THR A 12 -7.26 -6.54 -6.05
N LYS A 13 -7.90 -5.82 -6.96
CA LYS A 13 -7.54 -5.75 -8.37
C LYS A 13 -7.07 -4.34 -8.70
N ILE A 14 -5.84 -4.20 -9.19
CA ILE A 14 -5.26 -2.90 -9.53
C ILE A 14 -4.85 -2.93 -11.00
N PRO A 15 -5.31 -1.96 -11.82
CA PRO A 15 -4.91 -1.87 -13.21
C PRO A 15 -3.45 -1.44 -13.37
N ARG A 16 -2.76 -2.00 -14.36
CA ARG A 16 -1.44 -1.57 -14.82
C ARG A 16 -1.62 -0.57 -15.95
N PHE A 17 -1.15 0.63 -15.78
CA PHE A 17 -1.09 1.66 -16.81
C PHE A 17 0.34 1.75 -17.35
N ALA A 18 0.50 1.86 -18.66
CA ALA A 18 1.80 1.90 -19.31
C ALA A 18 1.88 3.11 -20.27
N PHE A 19 1.53 4.29 -19.75
CA PHE A 19 1.56 5.53 -20.52
C PHE A 19 2.96 5.83 -21.10
N GLU A 20 4.01 5.36 -20.43
CA GLU A 20 5.39 5.44 -20.89
C GLU A 20 5.64 4.76 -22.25
N LYS A 21 4.77 3.84 -22.64
CA LYS A 21 4.84 3.12 -23.93
C LYS A 21 4.05 3.82 -25.05
N PHE A 22 3.29 4.86 -24.73
CA PHE A 22 2.40 5.55 -25.66
C PHE A 22 2.74 7.05 -25.68
N PRO A 23 3.80 7.46 -26.42
CA PRO A 23 4.18 8.87 -26.52
C PRO A 23 3.01 9.73 -27.00
N GLY A 24 2.79 10.87 -26.34
CA GLY A 24 1.70 11.81 -26.63
C GLY A 24 0.36 11.48 -25.96
N SER A 25 0.25 10.37 -25.22
CA SER A 25 -0.95 10.09 -24.40
C SER A 25 -0.86 10.80 -23.04
N GLU A 26 -1.92 11.48 -22.67
CA GLU A 26 -2.02 12.09 -21.34
C GLU A 26 -2.34 11.04 -20.27
N PRO A 27 -1.62 11.03 -19.12
CA PRO A 27 -1.85 10.07 -18.03
C PRO A 27 -3.07 10.45 -17.18
N ILE A 28 -4.14 10.90 -17.82
CA ILE A 28 -5.42 11.22 -17.19
C ILE A 28 -6.36 10.04 -17.36
N LEU A 29 -6.95 9.57 -16.27
CA LEU A 29 -7.93 8.50 -16.27
C LEU A 29 -9.32 9.08 -16.54
N THR A 30 -10.01 8.49 -17.49
CA THR A 30 -11.37 8.87 -17.91
C THR A 30 -12.26 7.63 -17.92
N THR A 31 -13.43 7.71 -18.56
CA THR A 31 -14.31 6.57 -18.77
C THR A 31 -13.79 5.54 -19.79
N GLN A 32 -12.75 5.89 -20.54
CA GLN A 32 -12.10 4.97 -21.49
C GLN A 32 -11.13 4.05 -20.74
N MET A 33 -11.06 2.77 -21.14
CA MET A 33 -10.08 1.84 -20.65
C MET A 33 -8.69 2.22 -21.16
N LYS A 34 -7.77 2.51 -20.24
CA LYS A 34 -6.36 2.88 -20.54
C LYS A 34 -5.36 1.92 -19.90
N SER A 35 -5.84 0.89 -19.21
CA SER A 35 -4.98 -0.16 -18.63
C SER A 35 -4.54 -1.15 -19.71
N VAL A 36 -3.31 -1.65 -19.58
CA VAL A 36 -2.73 -2.69 -20.44
C VAL A 36 -2.72 -4.07 -19.80
N GLY A 37 -3.19 -4.16 -18.59
CA GLY A 37 -3.26 -5.37 -17.77
C GLY A 37 -3.64 -4.99 -16.34
N GLU A 38 -3.57 -5.95 -15.46
CA GLU A 38 -3.96 -5.80 -14.06
C GLU A 38 -3.24 -6.78 -13.16
N ALA A 39 -3.02 -6.41 -11.91
CA ALA A 39 -2.64 -7.31 -10.86
C ALA A 39 -3.87 -7.64 -10.00
N MET A 40 -3.98 -8.90 -9.61
CA MET A 40 -5.00 -9.38 -8.69
C MET A 40 -4.33 -10.07 -7.51
N ALA A 41 -4.66 -9.66 -6.30
CA ALA A 41 -4.07 -10.23 -5.10
C ALA A 41 -5.13 -10.59 -4.06
N VAL A 42 -4.91 -11.70 -3.39
CA VAL A 42 -5.78 -12.24 -2.34
C VAL A 42 -5.15 -12.00 -0.98
N GLY A 43 -5.92 -11.53 -0.01
CA GLY A 43 -5.52 -11.35 1.38
C GLY A 43 -6.66 -11.65 2.33
N ARG A 44 -6.36 -11.73 3.63
CA ARG A 44 -7.37 -11.85 4.68
C ARG A 44 -8.02 -10.51 4.99
N THR A 45 -7.29 -9.43 4.73
CA THR A 45 -7.74 -8.04 4.89
C THR A 45 -7.53 -7.29 3.59
N TRP A 46 -8.22 -6.15 3.44
CA TRP A 46 -7.98 -5.28 2.31
C TRP A 46 -6.55 -4.75 2.29
N GLN A 47 -6.01 -4.37 3.42
CA GLN A 47 -4.64 -3.87 3.54
C GLN A 47 -3.61 -4.89 3.05
N GLU A 48 -3.76 -6.16 3.44
CA GLU A 48 -2.91 -7.25 2.96
C GLU A 48 -3.00 -7.41 1.44
N SER A 49 -4.22 -7.52 0.90
CA SER A 49 -4.44 -7.71 -0.53
C SER A 49 -3.99 -6.50 -1.35
N PHE A 50 -4.20 -5.28 -0.85
CA PHE A 50 -3.77 -4.04 -1.48
C PHE A 50 -2.24 -3.94 -1.58
N ASN A 51 -1.53 -4.18 -0.49
CA ASN A 51 -0.05 -4.20 -0.49
C ASN A 51 0.50 -5.27 -1.43
N LYS A 52 -0.09 -6.47 -1.45
CA LYS A 52 0.27 -7.54 -2.39
C LYS A 52 0.02 -7.13 -3.85
N ALA A 53 -1.12 -6.52 -4.15
CA ALA A 53 -1.46 -6.10 -5.50
C ALA A 53 -0.47 -5.04 -6.02
N LEU A 54 -0.10 -4.05 -5.20
CA LEU A 54 0.89 -3.04 -5.57
C LEU A 54 2.25 -3.65 -5.90
N ARG A 55 2.72 -4.63 -5.12
CA ARG A 55 3.95 -5.37 -5.43
C ARG A 55 3.86 -6.13 -6.75
N SER A 56 2.72 -6.73 -7.01
CA SER A 56 2.49 -7.55 -8.22
C SER A 56 2.39 -6.74 -9.50
N LEU A 57 2.23 -5.42 -9.42
CA LEU A 57 2.25 -4.53 -10.59
C LEU A 57 3.64 -4.40 -11.24
N GLU A 58 4.71 -4.78 -10.54
CA GLU A 58 6.11 -4.66 -11.01
C GLU A 58 6.49 -3.24 -11.46
N THR A 59 5.95 -2.23 -10.76
CA THR A 59 6.24 -0.80 -10.99
C THR A 59 7.35 -0.26 -10.08
N GLY A 60 8.08 -1.14 -9.39
CA GLY A 60 9.11 -0.77 -8.42
C GLY A 60 8.59 -0.51 -7.01
N LEU A 61 7.28 -0.59 -6.78
CA LEU A 61 6.67 -0.47 -5.46
C LEU A 61 6.79 -1.80 -4.70
N ASN A 62 7.18 -1.72 -3.42
CA ASN A 62 7.23 -2.88 -2.53
C ASN A 62 5.95 -3.02 -1.68
N GLY A 63 5.00 -2.18 -1.93
CA GLY A 63 3.73 -2.01 -1.24
C GLY A 63 3.37 -0.53 -1.20
N TRP A 64 2.38 -0.16 -0.41
CA TRP A 64 1.99 1.22 -0.21
C TRP A 64 2.80 1.82 0.95
N GLY A 65 3.54 2.89 0.66
CA GLY A 65 4.49 3.49 1.59
C GLY A 65 5.84 2.77 1.70
N LEU A 66 6.81 3.44 2.27
CA LEU A 66 8.19 2.97 2.47
C LEU A 66 8.90 2.58 1.14
N ASN A 67 8.62 3.29 0.07
CA ASN A 67 9.27 3.14 -1.21
C ASN A 67 10.41 4.16 -1.37
N PRO A 68 11.41 3.91 -2.25
CA PRO A 68 12.56 4.81 -2.40
C PRO A 68 12.22 6.24 -2.84
N LYS A 69 11.09 6.40 -3.51
CA LYS A 69 10.63 7.67 -4.08
C LYS A 69 9.53 8.35 -3.27
N ASP A 70 9.18 7.81 -2.11
CA ASP A 70 8.17 8.44 -1.26
C ASP A 70 8.69 9.81 -0.76
N GLY A 71 7.86 10.82 -0.92
CA GLY A 71 8.20 12.22 -0.57
C GLY A 71 8.67 13.08 -1.76
N GLU A 72 8.84 12.54 -2.97
CA GLU A 72 9.24 13.34 -4.13
C GLU A 72 8.23 14.46 -4.46
N MET A 73 6.92 14.19 -4.34
CA MET A 73 5.87 15.19 -4.60
C MET A 73 5.73 16.24 -3.48
N LEU A 74 6.28 15.99 -2.30
CA LEU A 74 6.23 16.97 -1.21
C LEU A 74 7.03 18.25 -1.54
N ALA A 75 7.96 18.18 -2.47
CA ALA A 75 8.74 19.33 -2.93
C ALA A 75 7.90 20.33 -3.73
N ASP A 76 6.75 19.89 -4.30
CA ASP A 76 5.84 20.72 -5.09
C ASP A 76 4.37 20.49 -4.64
N PRO A 77 3.87 21.31 -3.68
CA PRO A 77 2.49 21.18 -3.17
C PRO A 77 1.40 21.30 -4.24
N GLU A 78 1.64 22.10 -5.30
CA GLU A 78 0.67 22.22 -6.38
C GLU A 78 0.63 20.97 -7.26
N ALA A 79 1.78 20.35 -7.51
CA ALA A 79 1.84 19.05 -8.19
C ALA A 79 1.15 17.95 -7.35
N LEU A 80 1.37 17.91 -6.04
CA LEU A 80 0.69 16.98 -5.14
C LEU A 80 -0.83 17.20 -5.19
N LYS A 81 -1.29 18.45 -5.06
CA LYS A 81 -2.72 18.77 -5.15
C LYS A 81 -3.33 18.36 -6.48
N LYS A 82 -2.64 18.61 -7.59
CA LYS A 82 -3.07 18.17 -8.92
C LYS A 82 -3.13 16.66 -9.03
N ALA A 83 -2.14 15.93 -8.48
CA ALA A 83 -2.11 14.48 -8.47
C ALA A 83 -3.26 13.87 -7.64
N LEU A 84 -3.75 14.57 -6.63
CA LEU A 84 -4.92 14.18 -5.83
C LEU A 84 -6.24 14.48 -6.56
N THR A 85 -6.37 15.66 -7.18
CA THR A 85 -7.65 16.09 -7.77
C THR A 85 -7.92 15.49 -9.15
N VAL A 86 -6.88 15.33 -9.97
CA VAL A 86 -7.01 14.78 -11.32
C VAL A 86 -6.83 13.26 -11.27
N PRO A 87 -7.79 12.45 -11.77
CA PRO A 87 -7.64 11.01 -11.83
C PRO A 87 -6.43 10.60 -12.68
N ASN A 88 -5.45 9.96 -12.06
CA ASN A 88 -4.21 9.54 -12.71
C ASN A 88 -3.62 8.28 -12.04
N PRO A 89 -2.70 7.55 -12.69
CA PRO A 89 -2.12 6.33 -12.15
C PRO A 89 -1.31 6.51 -10.86
N ALA A 90 -0.75 7.70 -10.62
CA ALA A 90 0.06 8.00 -9.44
C ALA A 90 -0.77 8.41 -8.21
N ARG A 91 -2.10 8.57 -8.35
CA ARG A 91 -2.98 9.06 -7.28
C ARG A 91 -2.84 8.25 -5.98
N VAL A 92 -2.65 6.93 -6.08
CA VAL A 92 -2.47 6.06 -4.91
C VAL A 92 -1.19 6.41 -4.12
N VAL A 93 -0.11 6.77 -4.83
CA VAL A 93 1.14 7.25 -4.20
C VAL A 93 0.93 8.67 -3.66
N ALA A 94 0.24 9.54 -4.40
CA ALA A 94 -0.05 10.90 -3.96
C ALA A 94 -0.87 10.93 -2.65
N ILE A 95 -1.76 9.97 -2.43
CA ILE A 95 -2.49 9.84 -1.15
C ILE A 95 -1.52 9.55 0.01
N HIS A 96 -0.51 8.71 -0.20
CA HIS A 96 0.52 8.45 0.82
C HIS A 96 1.29 9.74 1.16
N GLU A 97 1.72 10.47 0.13
CA GLU A 97 2.45 11.73 0.32
C GLU A 97 1.57 12.84 0.95
N ALA A 98 0.26 12.82 0.68
CA ALA A 98 -0.66 13.72 1.35
C ALA A 98 -0.71 13.45 2.88
N PHE A 99 -0.76 12.19 3.30
CA PHE A 99 -0.62 11.85 4.73
C PHE A 99 0.75 12.27 5.29
N MET A 100 1.84 12.08 4.54
CA MET A 100 3.17 12.55 4.94
C MET A 100 3.23 14.07 5.11
N SER A 101 2.46 14.85 4.33
CA SER A 101 2.36 16.31 4.46
C SER A 101 1.51 16.76 5.66
N GLY A 102 0.86 15.83 6.37
CA GLY A 102 -0.01 16.10 7.50
C GLY A 102 -1.48 16.34 7.14
N MET A 103 -1.90 16.06 5.90
CA MET A 103 -3.31 16.12 5.51
C MET A 103 -4.11 15.03 6.23
N THR A 104 -5.32 15.36 6.63
CA THR A 104 -6.25 14.39 7.22
C THR A 104 -6.93 13.56 6.13
N ALA A 105 -7.48 12.38 6.50
CA ALA A 105 -8.28 11.58 5.59
C ALA A 105 -9.45 12.37 4.99
N GLU A 106 -10.05 13.29 5.76
CA GLU A 106 -11.14 14.15 5.29
C GLU A 106 -10.68 15.20 4.26
N ASP A 107 -9.48 15.76 4.43
CA ASP A 107 -8.92 16.70 3.45
C ASP A 107 -8.62 15.98 2.13
N ILE A 108 -8.05 14.77 2.23
CA ILE A 108 -7.77 13.92 1.07
C ILE A 108 -9.10 13.51 0.39
N ARG A 109 -10.14 13.17 1.15
CA ARG A 109 -11.46 12.85 0.62
C ARG A 109 -12.03 14.00 -0.23
N LYS A 110 -11.96 15.22 0.28
CA LYS A 110 -12.44 16.42 -0.45
C LYS A 110 -11.76 16.64 -1.79
N LEU A 111 -10.49 16.21 -1.92
CA LEU A 111 -9.71 16.37 -3.14
C LEU A 111 -9.85 15.19 -4.10
N THR A 112 -10.09 14.00 -3.59
CA THR A 112 -10.03 12.76 -4.38
C THR A 112 -11.38 12.12 -4.66
N ASP A 113 -12.40 12.43 -3.87
CA ASP A 113 -13.69 11.72 -3.81
C ASP A 113 -13.55 10.21 -3.51
N PHE A 114 -12.43 9.79 -2.91
CA PHE A 114 -12.31 8.41 -2.45
C PHE A 114 -13.28 8.12 -1.31
N ASP A 115 -13.85 6.91 -1.34
CA ASP A 115 -14.70 6.43 -0.26
C ASP A 115 -13.94 6.50 1.08
N PRO A 116 -14.54 7.08 2.14
CA PRO A 116 -13.90 7.24 3.43
C PRO A 116 -13.40 5.93 4.06
N TRP A 117 -14.01 4.79 3.71
CA TRP A 117 -13.58 3.50 4.22
C TRP A 117 -12.15 3.16 3.74
N TYR A 118 -11.87 3.36 2.44
CA TYR A 118 -10.51 3.12 1.89
C TYR A 118 -9.49 4.08 2.47
N LEU A 119 -9.84 5.35 2.62
CA LEU A 119 -8.93 6.34 3.22
C LEU A 119 -8.58 5.99 4.67
N ARG A 120 -9.54 5.50 5.46
CA ARG A 120 -9.26 5.01 6.82
C ARG A 120 -8.32 3.79 6.82
N GLN A 121 -8.48 2.86 5.86
CA GLN A 121 -7.56 1.72 5.73
C GLN A 121 -6.13 2.18 5.36
N MET A 122 -6.03 3.17 4.48
CA MET A 122 -4.75 3.79 4.11
C MET A 122 -4.13 4.56 5.29
N GLU A 123 -4.92 5.30 6.03
CA GLU A 123 -4.48 6.01 7.24
C GLU A 123 -3.91 5.04 8.29
N ASP A 124 -4.56 3.90 8.53
CA ASP A 124 -4.06 2.86 9.46
C ASP A 124 -2.73 2.26 8.97
N LEU A 125 -2.57 2.06 7.67
CA LEU A 125 -1.27 1.66 7.09
C LEU A 125 -0.20 2.74 7.33
N PHE A 126 -0.53 4.01 7.13
CA PHE A 126 0.38 5.12 7.36
C PHE A 126 0.77 5.26 8.85
N GLN A 127 -0.19 5.09 9.76
CA GLN A 127 0.08 5.08 11.20
C GLN A 127 1.00 3.91 11.59
N THR A 128 0.79 2.72 11.00
CA THR A 128 1.67 1.55 11.21
C THR A 128 3.09 1.83 10.70
N GLU A 129 3.23 2.48 9.56
CA GLU A 129 4.52 2.92 9.03
C GLU A 129 5.23 3.87 10.00
N ASN A 130 4.52 4.88 10.51
CA ASN A 130 5.08 5.85 11.46
C ASN A 130 5.48 5.18 12.79
N TRP A 131 4.67 4.25 13.27
CA TRP A 131 5.02 3.45 14.44
C TRP A 131 6.30 2.64 14.20
N LEU A 132 6.43 1.95 13.06
CA LEU A 132 7.66 1.22 12.70
C LEU A 132 8.89 2.14 12.65
N LYS A 133 8.74 3.35 12.07
CA LYS A 133 9.83 4.33 12.01
C LYS A 133 10.25 4.87 13.39
N GLY A 134 9.38 4.78 14.37
CA GLY A 134 9.65 5.21 15.76
C GLY A 134 10.37 4.16 16.61
N LEU A 135 10.51 2.92 16.15
CA LEU A 135 11.20 1.86 16.87
C LEU A 135 12.72 2.02 16.79
N SER A 136 13.43 1.54 17.83
CA SER A 136 14.90 1.56 17.85
C SER A 136 15.52 0.44 17.03
N GLY A 137 14.77 -0.66 16.78
CA GLY A 137 15.22 -1.79 15.99
C GLY A 137 14.27 -2.98 16.07
N VAL A 138 14.68 -4.09 15.48
CA VAL A 138 13.88 -5.35 15.46
C VAL A 138 13.66 -5.98 16.83
N SER A 139 14.50 -5.63 17.82
CA SER A 139 14.37 -6.10 19.20
C SER A 139 13.12 -5.56 19.90
N ASP A 140 12.57 -4.45 19.41
CA ASP A 140 11.38 -3.82 19.98
C ASP A 140 10.09 -4.51 19.52
N LEU A 141 10.20 -5.41 18.53
CA LEU A 141 9.05 -6.15 17.96
C LEU A 141 8.94 -7.51 18.64
N ASP A 142 7.85 -7.74 19.35
CA ASP A 142 7.49 -9.06 19.82
C ASP A 142 6.77 -9.89 18.74
N LYS A 143 6.43 -11.14 19.05
CA LYS A 143 5.75 -12.03 18.13
C LYS A 143 4.39 -11.47 17.65
N GLN A 144 3.67 -10.80 18.52
CA GLN A 144 2.35 -10.22 18.19
C GLN A 144 2.50 -9.03 17.25
N ASP A 145 3.47 -8.17 17.51
CA ASP A 145 3.80 -7.04 16.63
C ASP A 145 4.16 -7.51 15.21
N TRP A 146 5.02 -8.54 15.12
CA TRP A 146 5.34 -9.16 13.84
C TRP A 146 4.11 -9.66 13.09
N LEU A 147 3.21 -10.35 13.77
CA LEU A 147 1.97 -10.87 13.18
C LEU A 147 1.06 -9.72 12.70
N GLU A 148 0.93 -8.67 13.49
CA GLU A 148 0.15 -7.47 13.17
C GLU A 148 0.66 -6.79 11.88
N VAL A 149 1.95 -6.48 11.84
CA VAL A 149 2.59 -5.83 10.69
C VAL A 149 2.48 -6.69 9.43
N LYS A 150 2.72 -8.01 9.56
CA LYS A 150 2.61 -8.93 8.43
C LYS A 150 1.17 -9.11 7.95
N ARG A 151 0.18 -9.09 8.83
CA ARG A 151 -1.25 -9.13 8.47
C ARG A 151 -1.73 -7.87 7.74
N ARG A 152 -1.10 -6.72 8.00
CA ARG A 152 -1.32 -5.49 7.22
C ARG A 152 -0.62 -5.50 5.87
N GLY A 153 0.14 -6.54 5.56
CA GLY A 153 0.77 -6.75 4.25
C GLY A 153 2.14 -6.13 4.07
N PHE A 154 2.76 -5.56 5.10
CA PHE A 154 4.13 -5.07 5.01
C PHE A 154 5.11 -6.19 4.68
N CYS A 155 5.92 -6.00 3.65
CA CYS A 155 7.00 -6.94 3.32
C CYS A 155 8.28 -6.63 4.12
N ASP A 156 9.20 -7.58 4.12
CA ASP A 156 10.45 -7.45 4.91
C ASP A 156 11.27 -6.23 4.44
N ILE A 157 11.27 -5.89 3.14
CA ILE A 157 11.92 -4.69 2.60
C ILE A 157 11.33 -3.40 3.16
N GLN A 158 9.99 -3.28 3.27
CA GLN A 158 9.35 -2.09 3.85
C GLN A 158 9.74 -1.92 5.33
N ILE A 159 9.70 -3.01 6.10
CA ILE A 159 10.10 -3.00 7.50
C ILE A 159 11.58 -2.63 7.63
N ALA A 160 12.44 -3.18 6.77
CA ALA A 160 13.87 -2.87 6.74
C ALA A 160 14.14 -1.38 6.52
N ARG A 161 13.39 -0.76 5.61
CA ARG A 161 13.49 0.69 5.36
C ARG A 161 13.00 1.52 6.55
N ALA A 162 11.90 1.14 7.15
CA ALA A 162 11.40 1.84 8.34
C ALA A 162 12.43 1.83 9.48
N LEU A 163 13.04 0.68 9.72
CA LEU A 163 14.03 0.47 10.79
C LEU A 163 15.48 0.84 10.38
N LYS A 164 15.71 1.21 9.12
CA LYS A 164 17.04 1.54 8.56
C LYS A 164 18.06 0.41 8.71
N ILE A 165 17.63 -0.82 8.49
CA ILE A 165 18.43 -2.05 8.53
C ILE A 165 18.29 -2.82 7.22
N THR A 166 18.96 -3.97 7.10
CA THR A 166 18.84 -4.83 5.91
C THR A 166 17.61 -5.74 5.97
N GLU A 167 17.09 -6.12 4.80
CA GLU A 167 16.01 -7.10 4.69
C GLU A 167 16.37 -8.44 5.33
N GLY A 168 17.67 -8.85 5.23
CA GLY A 168 18.18 -10.07 5.85
C GLY A 168 18.05 -10.07 7.38
N GLU A 169 18.33 -8.93 8.02
CA GLU A 169 18.16 -8.77 9.47
C GLU A 169 16.69 -8.86 9.89
N VAL A 170 15.80 -8.20 9.14
CA VAL A 170 14.35 -8.30 9.37
C VAL A 170 13.88 -9.74 9.26
N ARG A 171 14.26 -10.44 8.18
CA ARG A 171 13.89 -11.84 7.96
C ARG A 171 14.40 -12.75 9.07
N LYS A 172 15.66 -12.57 9.51
CA LYS A 172 16.27 -13.36 10.59
C LYS A 172 15.52 -13.16 11.91
N ALA A 173 15.22 -11.90 12.26
CA ALA A 173 14.49 -11.57 13.50
C ALA A 173 13.07 -12.16 13.48
N ARG A 174 12.34 -11.97 12.40
CA ARG A 174 10.98 -12.51 12.25
C ARG A 174 10.93 -14.03 12.34
N ILE A 175 11.86 -14.74 11.66
CA ILE A 175 11.94 -16.20 11.73
C ILE A 175 12.32 -16.66 13.14
N GLY A 176 13.20 -15.91 13.82
CA GLY A 176 13.57 -16.18 15.23
C GLY A 176 12.38 -16.13 16.19
N GLN A 177 11.37 -15.30 15.88
CA GLN A 177 10.09 -15.23 16.61
C GLN A 177 9.05 -16.27 16.11
N ASP A 178 9.48 -17.20 15.23
CA ASP A 178 8.60 -18.20 14.61
C ASP A 178 7.42 -17.59 13.82
N VAL A 179 7.62 -16.42 13.24
CA VAL A 179 6.64 -15.79 12.34
C VAL A 179 7.02 -16.07 10.90
N ARG A 180 6.29 -16.99 10.27
CA ARG A 180 6.52 -17.47 8.91
C ARG A 180 5.29 -17.25 8.04
N ALA A 181 5.49 -17.10 6.74
CA ALA A 181 4.38 -17.12 5.79
C ALA A 181 3.73 -18.51 5.77
N SER A 182 2.42 -18.55 5.73
CA SER A 182 1.65 -19.77 5.49
C SER A 182 0.96 -19.68 4.14
N LEU A 183 1.13 -20.70 3.32
CA LEU A 183 0.40 -20.83 2.06
C LEU A 183 -0.93 -21.52 2.36
N LYS A 184 -2.01 -20.93 1.88
CA LYS A 184 -3.35 -21.49 2.00
C LYS A 184 -3.98 -21.63 0.62
N ARG A 185 -4.72 -22.71 0.43
CA ARG A 185 -5.60 -22.84 -0.71
C ARG A 185 -6.85 -21.98 -0.45
N VAL A 186 -7.21 -21.16 -1.41
CA VAL A 186 -8.47 -20.43 -1.41
C VAL A 186 -9.44 -21.23 -2.27
N ASP A 187 -10.56 -21.61 -1.70
CA ASP A 187 -11.65 -22.26 -2.44
C ASP A 187 -12.50 -21.16 -3.08
N THR A 188 -12.59 -21.21 -4.40
CA THR A 188 -13.28 -20.20 -5.22
C THR A 188 -14.54 -20.79 -5.85
#